data_91091a93a4500d87738a03edcc00c8b6
#
_entry.id   91091a93a4500d87738a03edcc00c8b6
#
_cell.length_a   1.000
_cell.length_b   1.000
_cell.length_c   1.000
_cell.angle_alpha   90.00
_cell.angle_beta   90.00
_cell.angle_gamma   90.00
#
_symmetry.space_group_name_H-M   'P 1'
#
loop_
_entity.id
_entity.type
_entity.pdbx_description
1 polymer ?
#
loop_
_entity_poly.entity_id
_entity_poly.type
_entity_poly.pdbx_seq_one_letter_code
_entity_poly.pdbx_strand_id
1 'polypeptide(L)'
;MLENADRIGEALTSLRNALDADETGVLAQLKNSENELNHIRSHYPAAGEYAGRLRSVLEELKDINGSAAAACERLDADPERLAKCSARLDTLIALQQKHRAADEAELIALRDRCAAQLAAIVHSDEEIAQAEAALSEATEKTATLADRLHKTREKAAAGFEKHILSTLARLGMPETVFRIALTPLAEPGRTGRDSVQFLFTANPRMTPQPVERIASGGELSRVMLALKTLLAERMQLPTIIFDEIDTGVSGRIADAMGEIIASLSASMQVVDITHLPQVASKGTAHFVVYKRGGRTDITRLGDEERVTEIAKMLSGSEITDAAVAQARILLGK
;
A
#
# COMPACT_ATOMS: atom_id res chain seq x y z
N MET A 1 37.31 -29.89 41.33
CA MET A 1 38.51 -29.46 42.08
C MET A 1 38.11 -28.48 43.17
N LEU A 2 37.36 -27.40 42.92
CA LEU A 2 36.98 -26.42 43.94
C LEU A 2 36.23 -27.00 45.15
N GLU A 3 35.25 -27.92 44.95
CA GLU A 3 34.49 -28.59 46.05
C GLU A 3 35.36 -29.44 47.01
N ASN A 4 36.52 -29.89 46.56
CA ASN A 4 37.43 -30.72 47.35
C ASN A 4 38.72 -29.98 47.73
N ALA A 5 38.86 -28.71 47.37
CA ALA A 5 40.08 -27.92 47.61
C ALA A 5 40.42 -27.84 49.11
N ASP A 6 39.41 -27.62 49.93
CA ASP A 6 39.61 -27.55 51.41
C ASP A 6 40.10 -28.88 51.95
N ARG A 7 39.48 -30.02 51.56
CA ARG A 7 39.90 -31.37 52.04
C ARG A 7 41.29 -31.72 51.52
N ILE A 8 41.65 -31.35 50.33
CA ILE A 8 42.98 -31.55 49.76
C ILE A 8 44.00 -30.67 50.49
N GLY A 9 43.66 -29.41 50.75
CA GLY A 9 44.47 -28.47 51.50
C GLY A 9 44.74 -28.93 52.93
N GLU A 10 43.70 -29.40 53.65
CA GLU A 10 43.82 -29.95 54.98
C GLU A 10 44.76 -31.22 55.03
N ALA A 11 44.60 -32.12 54.07
CA ALA A 11 45.40 -33.32 53.96
C ALA A 11 46.89 -33.03 53.69
N LEU A 12 47.16 -32.10 52.76
CA LEU A 12 48.52 -31.68 52.44
C LEU A 12 49.17 -30.90 53.58
N THR A 13 48.39 -30.03 54.23
CA THR A 13 48.86 -29.32 55.44
C THR A 13 49.18 -30.28 56.59
N SER A 14 48.34 -31.28 56.83
CA SER A 14 48.57 -32.32 57.80
C SER A 14 49.86 -33.11 57.51
N LEU A 15 50.07 -33.49 56.24
CA LEU A 15 51.31 -34.17 55.80
C LEU A 15 52.54 -33.30 56.05
N ARG A 16 52.49 -32.01 55.67
CA ARG A 16 53.61 -31.07 55.91
C ARG A 16 53.91 -30.89 57.39
N ASN A 17 52.90 -30.74 58.21
CA ASN A 17 53.10 -30.63 59.68
C ASN A 17 53.70 -31.91 60.29
N ALA A 18 53.33 -33.09 59.82
CA ALA A 18 53.94 -34.32 60.25
C ALA A 18 55.41 -34.43 59.84
N LEU A 19 55.77 -33.98 58.68
CA LEU A 19 57.17 -34.02 58.19
C LEU A 19 58.04 -32.94 58.78
N ASP A 20 57.59 -31.73 58.96
CA ASP A 20 58.40 -30.52 59.20
C ASP A 20 58.01 -29.73 60.44
N ALA A 21 57.38 -30.42 61.46
CA ALA A 21 57.17 -29.82 62.77
C ALA A 21 58.50 -29.67 63.48
N ASP A 22 58.80 -28.47 63.99
CA ASP A 22 60.08 -28.12 64.60
C ASP A 22 60.84 -29.29 65.16
N GLU A 23 60.96 -29.46 66.49
CA GLU A 23 61.74 -30.55 67.10
C GLU A 23 61.07 -31.95 67.01
N THR A 24 59.79 -32.02 66.70
CA THR A 24 59.00 -33.28 66.72
C THR A 24 58.71 -33.86 65.31
N GLY A 25 59.04 -33.14 64.25
CA GLY A 25 58.83 -33.57 62.90
C GLY A 25 59.72 -34.75 62.48
N VAL A 26 59.18 -35.60 61.57
CA VAL A 26 59.91 -36.80 61.12
C VAL A 26 61.27 -36.40 60.50
N LEU A 27 61.40 -35.33 59.82
CA LEU A 27 62.66 -34.83 59.21
C LEU A 27 63.70 -34.51 60.30
N ALA A 28 63.29 -33.86 61.40
CA ALA A 28 64.17 -33.54 62.52
C ALA A 28 64.62 -34.79 63.26
N GLN A 29 63.69 -35.71 63.56
CA GLN A 29 63.99 -36.98 64.26
C GLN A 29 64.92 -37.87 63.42
N LEU A 30 64.70 -38.03 62.14
CA LEU A 30 65.56 -38.83 61.29
C LEU A 30 66.97 -38.21 61.15
N LYS A 31 67.05 -36.81 61.08
CA LYS A 31 68.30 -36.13 61.08
C LYS A 31 69.11 -36.28 62.33
N ASN A 32 68.47 -36.28 63.51
CA ASN A 32 69.09 -36.53 64.74
C ASN A 32 69.62 -37.99 64.84
N SER A 33 68.80 -38.95 64.37
CA SER A 33 69.22 -40.37 64.31
C SER A 33 70.42 -40.58 63.34
N GLU A 34 70.45 -39.88 62.18
CA GLU A 34 71.55 -39.86 61.20
C GLU A 34 72.83 -39.35 61.91
N ASN A 35 72.73 -38.26 62.66
CA ASN A 35 73.85 -37.64 63.37
C ASN A 35 74.38 -38.65 64.44
N GLU A 36 73.53 -39.27 65.26
CA GLU A 36 73.91 -40.28 66.29
C GLU A 36 74.60 -41.47 65.63
N LEU A 37 74.09 -42.01 64.51
CA LEU A 37 74.76 -43.11 63.84
C LEU A 37 76.12 -42.72 63.29
N ASN A 38 76.28 -41.49 62.75
CA ASN A 38 77.56 -40.97 62.30
C ASN A 38 78.58 -40.84 63.43
N HIS A 39 78.15 -40.51 64.66
CA HIS A 39 79.04 -40.43 65.86
C HIS A 39 79.62 -41.80 66.29
N ILE A 40 78.86 -42.88 66.18
CA ILE A 40 79.28 -44.23 66.52
C ILE A 40 79.98 -45.00 65.43
N ARG A 41 80.07 -44.43 64.19
CA ARG A 41 80.62 -45.08 62.98
C ARG A 41 82.06 -45.56 63.18
N SER A 42 82.87 -44.91 63.98
CA SER A 42 84.26 -45.33 64.30
C SER A 42 84.34 -46.59 65.14
N HIS A 43 83.27 -46.87 65.89
CA HIS A 43 83.21 -48.06 66.78
C HIS A 43 82.37 -49.21 66.29
N TYR A 44 81.42 -48.86 65.32
CA TYR A 44 80.55 -49.85 64.71
C TYR A 44 80.37 -49.49 63.20
N PRO A 45 81.20 -50.11 62.31
CA PRO A 45 81.23 -49.75 60.90
C PRO A 45 79.90 -49.85 60.15
N ALA A 46 79.01 -50.81 60.56
CA ALA A 46 77.67 -50.92 59.95
C ALA A 46 76.78 -49.72 60.23
N ALA A 47 77.06 -48.85 61.21
CA ALA A 47 76.32 -47.63 61.46
C ALA A 47 76.43 -46.64 60.30
N GLY A 48 77.56 -46.69 59.57
CA GLY A 48 77.73 -45.86 58.31
C GLY A 48 76.77 -46.21 57.19
N GLU A 49 76.50 -47.52 57.06
CA GLU A 49 75.47 -47.94 56.07
C GLU A 49 74.07 -47.47 56.43
N TYR A 50 73.72 -47.60 57.74
CA TYR A 50 72.41 -47.14 58.23
C TYR A 50 72.27 -45.64 58.14
N ALA A 51 73.32 -44.85 58.45
CA ALA A 51 73.33 -43.37 58.24
C ALA A 51 73.17 -43.00 56.80
N GLY A 52 73.79 -43.70 55.85
CA GLY A 52 73.62 -43.48 54.41
C GLY A 52 72.19 -43.74 53.96
N ARG A 53 71.58 -44.82 54.46
CA ARG A 53 70.17 -45.10 54.13
C ARG A 53 69.21 -44.08 54.69
N LEU A 54 69.41 -43.60 55.92
CA LEU A 54 68.65 -42.53 56.54
C LEU A 54 68.77 -41.20 55.77
N ARG A 55 69.97 -40.91 55.28
CA ARG A 55 70.20 -39.70 54.42
C ARG A 55 69.35 -39.76 53.14
N SER A 56 69.35 -40.90 52.46
CA SER A 56 68.52 -41.07 51.25
C SER A 56 67.01 -40.93 51.55
N VAL A 57 66.52 -41.44 52.62
CA VAL A 57 65.12 -41.28 53.10
C VAL A 57 64.81 -39.79 53.40
N LEU A 58 65.76 -39.10 54.06
CA LEU A 58 65.61 -37.67 54.36
C LEU A 58 65.48 -36.80 53.12
N GLU A 59 66.29 -37.11 52.11
CA GLU A 59 66.20 -36.40 50.84
C GLU A 59 64.83 -36.62 50.10
N GLU A 60 64.38 -37.87 50.12
CA GLU A 60 63.06 -38.22 49.52
C GLU A 60 61.95 -37.56 50.29
N LEU A 61 61.94 -37.55 51.60
CA LEU A 61 60.94 -36.92 52.47
C LEU A 61 60.94 -35.37 52.28
N LYS A 62 62.06 -34.73 52.07
CA LYS A 62 62.21 -33.32 51.79
C LYS A 62 61.60 -32.99 50.44
N ASP A 63 61.82 -33.83 49.42
CA ASP A 63 61.21 -33.66 48.07
C ASP A 63 59.69 -33.78 48.14
N ILE A 64 59.17 -34.78 48.89
CA ILE A 64 57.76 -34.94 49.14
C ILE A 64 57.17 -33.67 49.81
N ASN A 65 57.87 -33.16 50.87
CA ASN A 65 57.43 -31.95 51.56
C ASN A 65 57.43 -30.74 50.68
N GLY A 66 58.43 -30.55 49.83
CA GLY A 66 58.49 -29.51 48.84
C GLY A 66 57.39 -29.58 47.76
N SER A 67 57.12 -30.82 47.30
CA SER A 67 56.01 -31.09 46.34
C SER A 67 54.66 -30.80 46.95
N ALA A 68 54.44 -31.19 48.24
CA ALA A 68 53.22 -30.89 48.98
C ALA A 68 53.03 -29.38 49.20
N ALA A 69 54.09 -28.65 49.49
CA ALA A 69 54.06 -27.18 49.62
C ALA A 69 53.66 -26.53 48.33
N ALA A 70 54.26 -26.89 47.20
CA ALA A 70 53.93 -26.37 45.89
C ALA A 70 52.50 -26.72 45.46
N ALA A 71 51.98 -27.90 45.89
CA ALA A 71 50.60 -28.28 45.65
C ALA A 71 49.61 -27.42 46.49
N CYS A 72 49.94 -27.12 47.77
CA CYS A 72 49.12 -26.20 48.57
C CYS A 72 49.02 -24.79 47.98
N GLU A 73 50.15 -24.24 47.46
CA GLU A 73 50.17 -22.91 46.83
C GLU A 73 49.35 -22.84 45.54
N ARG A 74 49.19 -24.00 44.85
CA ARG A 74 48.34 -24.08 43.63
C ARG A 74 46.87 -24.34 43.91
N LEU A 75 46.49 -24.66 45.13
CA LEU A 75 45.11 -24.84 45.55
C LEU A 75 44.46 -23.47 45.68
N ASP A 76 43.71 -23.08 44.61
CA ASP A 76 42.88 -21.87 44.59
C ASP A 76 41.59 -22.14 45.40
N ALA A 77 41.70 -22.10 46.71
CA ALA A 77 40.55 -22.18 47.59
C ALA A 77 39.91 -20.81 47.75
N ASP A 78 39.08 -20.41 46.75
CA ASP A 78 38.28 -19.19 46.81
C ASP A 78 36.83 -19.55 47.10
N PRO A 79 36.36 -19.49 48.36
CA PRO A 79 34.99 -19.80 48.74
C PRO A 79 33.97 -18.87 48.11
N GLU A 80 34.31 -17.60 47.81
CA GLU A 80 33.41 -16.66 47.14
C GLU A 80 33.19 -17.04 45.69
N ARG A 81 34.25 -17.47 45.02
CA ARG A 81 34.16 -17.94 43.63
C ARG A 81 33.34 -19.22 43.53
N LEU A 82 33.53 -20.16 44.47
CA LEU A 82 32.71 -21.38 44.56
C LEU A 82 31.22 -21.03 44.72
N ALA A 83 30.89 -20.16 45.68
CA ALA A 83 29.54 -19.71 45.95
C ALA A 83 28.91 -19.02 44.73
N LYS A 84 29.65 -18.14 44.01
CA LYS A 84 29.20 -17.47 42.77
C LYS A 84 28.96 -18.48 41.67
N CYS A 85 29.83 -19.47 41.47
CA CYS A 85 29.64 -20.50 40.45
C CYS A 85 28.43 -21.37 40.78
N SER A 86 28.24 -21.80 42.05
CA SER A 86 27.07 -22.57 42.45
C SER A 86 25.77 -21.80 42.24
N ALA A 87 25.69 -20.56 42.67
CA ALA A 87 24.51 -19.71 42.46
C ALA A 87 24.20 -19.51 40.98
N ARG A 88 25.25 -19.41 40.17
CA ARG A 88 25.05 -19.32 38.70
C ARG A 88 24.52 -20.60 38.10
N LEU A 89 25.05 -21.76 38.54
CA LEU A 89 24.59 -23.09 38.12
C LEU A 89 23.13 -23.31 38.52
N ASP A 90 22.77 -22.99 39.76
CA ASP A 90 21.40 -23.11 40.28
C ASP A 90 20.44 -22.26 39.45
N THR A 91 20.86 -21.03 39.06
CA THR A 91 20.09 -20.14 38.20
C THR A 91 19.87 -20.76 36.83
N LEU A 92 20.91 -21.35 36.23
CA LEU A 92 20.82 -22.00 34.93
C LEU A 92 19.89 -23.21 34.96
N ILE A 93 20.02 -24.06 36.00
CA ILE A 93 19.15 -25.23 36.19
C ILE A 93 17.69 -24.79 36.37
N ALA A 94 17.44 -23.78 37.19
CA ALA A 94 16.11 -23.25 37.40
C ALA A 94 15.49 -22.71 36.10
N LEU A 95 16.28 -22.01 35.27
CA LEU A 95 15.84 -21.52 33.97
C LEU A 95 15.56 -22.67 32.98
N GLN A 96 16.41 -23.70 32.94
CA GLN A 96 16.19 -24.88 32.11
C GLN A 96 14.87 -25.57 32.48
N GLN A 97 14.64 -25.78 33.81
CA GLN A 97 13.40 -26.38 34.29
C GLN A 97 12.18 -25.53 33.98
N LYS A 98 12.24 -24.23 34.27
CA LYS A 98 11.16 -23.29 34.02
C LYS A 98 10.75 -23.28 32.56
N HIS A 99 11.72 -23.27 31.64
CA HIS A 99 11.49 -23.14 30.21
C HIS A 99 11.54 -24.49 29.47
N ARG A 100 11.74 -25.61 30.20
CA ARG A 100 11.85 -26.96 29.62
C ARG A 100 12.93 -27.07 28.55
N ALA A 101 14.03 -26.36 28.74
CA ALA A 101 15.19 -26.40 27.86
C ALA A 101 16.12 -27.53 28.26
N ALA A 102 16.58 -28.35 27.32
CA ALA A 102 17.45 -29.48 27.59
C ALA A 102 18.89 -29.06 27.94
N ASP A 103 19.32 -27.92 27.38
CA ASP A 103 20.67 -27.39 27.55
C ASP A 103 20.72 -25.85 27.50
N GLU A 104 21.93 -25.31 27.69
CA GLU A 104 22.15 -23.86 27.62
C GLU A 104 21.97 -23.30 26.19
N ALA A 105 22.20 -24.09 25.16
CA ALA A 105 22.03 -23.65 23.77
C ALA A 105 20.55 -23.40 23.46
N GLU A 106 19.65 -24.26 24.00
CA GLU A 106 18.20 -24.03 23.89
C GLU A 106 17.74 -22.79 24.67
N LEU A 107 18.33 -22.53 25.88
CA LEU A 107 18.03 -21.30 26.61
C LEU A 107 18.47 -20.03 25.84
N ILE A 108 19.64 -20.08 25.22
CA ILE A 108 20.14 -18.98 24.38
C ILE A 108 19.22 -18.78 23.18
N ALA A 109 18.83 -19.85 22.48
CA ALA A 109 17.92 -19.80 21.36
C ALA A 109 16.53 -19.26 21.77
N LEU A 110 16.05 -19.62 22.97
CA LEU A 110 14.81 -19.07 23.53
C LEU A 110 14.92 -17.57 23.80
N ARG A 111 16.01 -17.15 24.43
CA ARG A 111 16.29 -15.72 24.69
C ARG A 111 16.29 -14.93 23.38
N ASP A 112 16.98 -15.43 22.36
CA ASP A 112 17.11 -14.75 21.08
C ASP A 112 15.77 -14.68 20.34
N ARG A 113 14.94 -15.73 20.42
CA ARG A 113 13.57 -15.70 19.90
C ARG A 113 12.70 -14.67 20.63
N CYS A 114 12.74 -14.65 21.96
CA CYS A 114 11.99 -13.67 22.74
C CYS A 114 12.43 -12.23 22.43
N ALA A 115 13.75 -12.01 22.29
CA ALA A 115 14.30 -10.70 21.91
C ALA A 115 13.84 -10.28 20.53
N ALA A 116 13.85 -11.19 19.53
CA ALA A 116 13.36 -10.91 18.19
C ALA A 116 11.85 -10.61 18.17
N GLN A 117 11.04 -11.37 18.93
CA GLN A 117 9.61 -11.10 19.07
C GLN A 117 9.33 -9.75 19.72
N LEU A 118 10.06 -9.40 20.75
CA LEU A 118 9.93 -8.09 21.41
C LEU A 118 10.29 -6.93 20.45
N ALA A 119 11.40 -7.08 19.72
CA ALA A 119 11.80 -6.10 18.70
C ALA A 119 10.74 -5.94 17.61
N ALA A 120 10.16 -7.04 17.13
CA ALA A 120 9.09 -7.03 16.15
C ALA A 120 7.82 -6.29 16.66
N ILE A 121 7.45 -6.48 17.94
CA ILE A 121 6.31 -5.78 18.55
C ILE A 121 6.57 -4.28 18.65
N VAL A 122 7.76 -3.88 19.10
CA VAL A 122 8.13 -2.45 19.20
C VAL A 122 8.13 -1.77 17.83
N HIS A 123 8.67 -2.44 16.80
CA HIS A 123 8.62 -1.92 15.43
C HIS A 123 7.19 -1.83 14.89
N SER A 124 6.32 -2.80 15.23
CA SER A 124 4.92 -2.79 14.82
C SER A 124 4.18 -1.57 15.38
N ASP A 125 4.42 -1.17 16.61
CA ASP A 125 3.79 0.01 17.21
C ASP A 125 4.23 1.32 16.50
N GLU A 126 5.50 1.41 16.14
CA GLU A 126 6.03 2.54 15.35
C GLU A 126 5.44 2.58 13.94
N GLU A 127 5.33 1.42 13.27
CA GLU A 127 4.72 1.30 11.94
C GLU A 127 3.23 1.67 11.96
N ILE A 128 2.49 1.24 12.98
CA ILE A 128 1.09 1.60 13.18
C ILE A 128 0.95 3.11 13.36
N ALA A 129 1.75 3.72 14.23
CA ALA A 129 1.70 5.16 14.45
C ALA A 129 2.03 5.96 13.18
N GLN A 130 3.00 5.52 12.38
CA GLN A 130 3.33 6.13 11.09
C GLN A 130 2.18 5.96 10.08
N ALA A 131 1.58 4.76 10.02
CA ALA A 131 0.45 4.50 9.12
C ALA A 131 -0.79 5.32 9.51
N GLU A 132 -1.09 5.46 10.79
CA GLU A 132 -2.19 6.31 11.29
C GLU A 132 -1.95 7.80 10.97
N ALA A 133 -0.73 8.29 11.15
CA ALA A 133 -0.37 9.65 10.79
C ALA A 133 -0.51 9.90 9.29
N ALA A 134 -0.03 8.97 8.45
CA ALA A 134 -0.16 9.04 7.00
C ALA A 134 -1.63 8.97 6.54
N LEU A 135 -2.44 8.12 7.18
CA LEU A 135 -3.88 8.02 6.92
C LEU A 135 -4.60 9.33 7.27
N SER A 136 -4.29 9.92 8.42
CA SER A 136 -4.85 11.21 8.86
C SER A 136 -4.52 12.31 7.86
N GLU A 137 -3.26 12.45 7.46
CA GLU A 137 -2.82 13.43 6.47
C GLU A 137 -3.51 13.22 5.11
N ALA A 138 -3.57 11.98 4.63
CA ALA A 138 -4.22 11.65 3.36
C ALA A 138 -5.73 11.95 3.39
N THR A 139 -6.38 11.68 4.52
CA THR A 139 -7.81 11.95 4.74
C THR A 139 -8.09 13.46 4.72
N GLU A 140 -7.32 14.26 5.43
CA GLU A 140 -7.45 15.72 5.46
C GLU A 140 -7.22 16.35 4.09
N LYS A 141 -6.18 15.89 3.39
CA LYS A 141 -5.87 16.32 2.02
C LYS A 141 -6.99 15.96 1.04
N THR A 142 -7.54 14.76 1.16
CA THR A 142 -8.67 14.31 0.34
C THR A 142 -9.91 15.13 0.60
N ALA A 143 -10.25 15.41 1.85
CA ALA A 143 -11.39 16.26 2.23
C ALA A 143 -11.24 17.67 1.65
N THR A 144 -10.07 18.28 1.79
CA THR A 144 -9.77 19.60 1.25
C THR A 144 -9.93 19.66 -0.28
N LEU A 145 -9.42 18.67 -0.99
CA LEU A 145 -9.55 18.58 -2.44
C LEU A 145 -11.00 18.33 -2.88
N ALA A 146 -11.73 17.49 -2.16
CA ALA A 146 -13.14 17.21 -2.42
C ALA A 146 -14.01 18.46 -2.21
N ASP A 147 -13.74 19.26 -1.18
CA ASP A 147 -14.41 20.54 -0.94
C ASP A 147 -14.12 21.56 -2.05
N ARG A 148 -12.87 21.65 -2.47
CA ARG A 148 -12.48 22.52 -3.58
C ARG A 148 -13.19 22.12 -4.88
N LEU A 149 -13.28 20.82 -5.14
CA LEU A 149 -13.99 20.29 -6.32
C LEU A 149 -15.49 20.60 -6.25
N HIS A 150 -16.11 20.39 -5.09
CA HIS A 150 -17.52 20.74 -4.85
C HIS A 150 -17.80 22.21 -5.18
N LYS A 151 -17.05 23.15 -4.59
CA LYS A 151 -17.19 24.59 -4.85
C LYS A 151 -16.99 24.94 -6.32
N THR A 152 -16.10 24.24 -7.01
CA THR A 152 -15.88 24.45 -8.46
C THR A 152 -17.07 23.97 -9.25
N ARG A 153 -17.67 22.83 -8.90
CA ARG A 153 -18.90 22.31 -9.52
C ARG A 153 -20.08 23.22 -9.32
N GLU A 154 -20.30 23.71 -8.09
CA GLU A 154 -21.37 24.68 -7.81
C GLU A 154 -21.28 25.93 -8.73
N LYS A 155 -20.08 26.50 -8.83
CA LYS A 155 -19.85 27.66 -9.71
C LYS A 155 -20.07 27.34 -11.19
N ALA A 156 -19.64 26.14 -11.63
CA ALA A 156 -19.81 25.72 -13.01
C ALA A 156 -21.26 25.38 -13.36
N ALA A 157 -22.03 24.81 -12.39
CA ALA A 157 -23.40 24.38 -12.61
C ALA A 157 -24.31 25.51 -13.11
N ALA A 158 -24.25 26.69 -12.49
CA ALA A 158 -25.08 27.85 -12.89
C ALA A 158 -24.82 28.27 -14.34
N GLY A 159 -23.56 28.31 -14.77
CA GLY A 159 -23.20 28.62 -16.15
C GLY A 159 -23.64 27.55 -17.14
N PHE A 160 -23.50 26.29 -16.76
CA PHE A 160 -23.92 25.13 -17.53
C PHE A 160 -25.45 25.12 -17.73
N GLU A 161 -26.23 25.28 -16.65
CA GLU A 161 -27.69 25.36 -16.67
C GLU A 161 -28.18 26.46 -17.59
N LYS A 162 -27.61 27.66 -17.48
CA LYS A 162 -27.95 28.81 -18.34
C LYS A 162 -27.72 28.51 -19.82
N HIS A 163 -26.60 27.87 -20.15
CA HIS A 163 -26.28 27.52 -21.53
C HIS A 163 -27.27 26.51 -22.10
N ILE A 164 -27.55 25.42 -21.35
CA ILE A 164 -28.51 24.38 -21.75
C ILE A 164 -29.90 24.99 -21.93
N LEU A 165 -30.40 25.82 -21.01
CA LEU A 165 -31.69 26.45 -21.08
C LEU A 165 -31.80 27.36 -22.30
N SER A 166 -30.76 28.12 -22.65
CA SER A 166 -30.74 28.96 -23.84
C SER A 166 -30.83 28.14 -25.13
N THR A 167 -30.13 27.01 -25.18
CA THR A 167 -30.19 26.10 -26.34
C THR A 167 -31.54 25.42 -26.46
N LEU A 168 -32.11 24.96 -25.34
CA LEU A 168 -33.45 24.35 -25.31
C LEU A 168 -34.55 25.35 -25.71
N ALA A 169 -34.43 26.61 -25.31
CA ALA A 169 -35.38 27.68 -25.75
C ALA A 169 -35.35 27.83 -27.27
N ARG A 170 -34.18 27.84 -27.94
CA ARG A 170 -34.04 27.82 -29.39
C ARG A 170 -34.67 26.58 -30.03
N LEU A 171 -34.62 25.43 -29.35
CA LEU A 171 -35.22 24.16 -29.79
C LEU A 171 -36.72 24.06 -29.45
N GLY A 172 -37.39 25.19 -29.15
CA GLY A 172 -38.84 25.27 -28.95
C GLY A 172 -39.28 24.81 -27.53
N MET A 173 -38.40 24.88 -26.54
CA MET A 173 -38.67 24.52 -25.14
C MET A 173 -38.33 25.70 -24.19
N PRO A 174 -38.97 26.85 -24.29
CA PRO A 174 -38.60 28.05 -23.51
C PRO A 174 -38.97 27.97 -22.01
N GLU A 175 -39.94 27.14 -21.65
CA GLU A 175 -40.42 27.02 -20.27
C GLU A 175 -39.80 25.85 -19.51
N THR A 176 -38.79 25.23 -20.09
CA THR A 176 -38.10 24.09 -19.53
C THR A 176 -37.36 24.44 -18.24
N VAL A 177 -37.36 23.53 -17.31
CA VAL A 177 -36.47 23.58 -16.13
C VAL A 177 -35.38 22.53 -16.30
N PHE A 178 -34.15 22.97 -16.23
CA PHE A 178 -32.97 22.10 -16.19
C PHE A 178 -32.09 22.49 -14.99
N ARG A 179 -31.72 21.54 -14.17
CA ARG A 179 -30.92 21.76 -12.95
C ARG A 179 -29.89 20.67 -12.78
N ILE A 180 -28.77 21.05 -12.20
CA ILE A 180 -27.72 20.14 -11.78
C ILE A 180 -27.80 19.98 -10.26
N ALA A 181 -28.24 18.80 -9.80
CA ALA A 181 -28.27 18.49 -8.38
C ALA A 181 -26.91 17.90 -7.95
N LEU A 182 -26.30 18.55 -6.96
CA LEU A 182 -25.07 18.11 -6.29
C LEU A 182 -25.45 17.59 -4.90
N THR A 183 -25.51 16.29 -4.72
CA THR A 183 -25.87 15.66 -3.44
C THR A 183 -24.60 15.15 -2.78
N PRO A 184 -24.29 15.58 -1.54
CA PRO A 184 -23.12 15.08 -0.82
C PRO A 184 -23.20 13.58 -0.59
N LEU A 185 -22.10 12.89 -0.82
CA LEU A 185 -21.88 11.48 -0.46
C LEU A 185 -21.37 11.41 0.99
N ALA A 186 -21.65 10.29 1.67
CA ALA A 186 -21.16 10.05 3.02
C ALA A 186 -19.62 10.01 3.08
N GLU A 187 -19.00 9.43 2.05
CA GLU A 187 -17.54 9.38 1.91
C GLU A 187 -17.13 9.83 0.50
N PRO A 188 -15.97 10.49 0.36
CA PRO A 188 -15.44 10.88 -0.94
C PRO A 188 -15.10 9.64 -1.78
N GLY A 189 -15.61 9.61 -3.01
CA GLY A 189 -15.25 8.61 -4.01
C GLY A 189 -14.11 9.08 -4.93
N ARG A 190 -13.83 8.28 -5.97
CA ARG A 190 -12.81 8.59 -7.00
C ARG A 190 -13.07 9.90 -7.74
N THR A 191 -14.31 10.36 -7.76
CA THR A 191 -14.76 11.59 -8.45
C THR A 191 -15.10 12.73 -7.50
N GLY A 192 -14.69 12.64 -6.24
CA GLY A 192 -14.99 13.62 -5.21
C GLY A 192 -16.16 13.19 -4.31
N ARG A 193 -16.74 14.15 -3.58
CA ARG A 193 -17.77 13.89 -2.58
C ARG A 193 -19.20 14.12 -3.07
N ASP A 194 -19.41 14.43 -4.35
CA ASP A 194 -20.74 14.73 -4.88
C ASP A 194 -21.26 13.62 -5.77
N SER A 195 -22.51 13.26 -5.58
CA SER A 195 -23.35 12.65 -6.60
C SER A 195 -23.93 13.76 -7.48
N VAL A 196 -23.65 13.68 -8.79
CA VAL A 196 -24.11 14.68 -9.77
C VAL A 196 -25.27 14.11 -10.55
N GLN A 197 -26.40 14.79 -10.54
CA GLN A 197 -27.58 14.39 -11.31
C GLN A 197 -28.09 15.56 -12.17
N PHE A 198 -28.39 15.28 -13.44
CA PHE A 198 -29.07 16.20 -14.32
C PHE A 198 -30.57 16.01 -14.19
N LEU A 199 -31.27 17.06 -13.72
CA LEU A 199 -32.72 17.05 -13.54
C LEU A 199 -33.37 17.91 -14.61
N PHE A 200 -34.47 17.40 -15.18
CA PHE A 200 -35.17 18.02 -16.28
C PHE A 200 -36.68 17.92 -16.14
N THR A 201 -37.38 18.94 -16.61
CA THR A 201 -38.80 18.87 -16.96
C THR A 201 -39.13 19.88 -18.04
N ALA A 202 -39.91 19.49 -19.01
CA ALA A 202 -40.44 20.40 -20.06
C ALA A 202 -41.58 21.29 -19.52
N ASN A 203 -42.23 20.89 -18.42
CA ASN A 203 -43.32 21.64 -17.84
C ASN A 203 -42.89 22.22 -16.47
N PRO A 204 -42.82 23.56 -16.31
CA PRO A 204 -42.38 24.18 -15.05
C PRO A 204 -43.28 23.93 -13.85
N ARG A 205 -44.49 23.39 -14.08
CA ARG A 205 -45.41 22.99 -12.98
C ARG A 205 -45.15 21.61 -12.43
N MET A 206 -44.28 20.85 -13.06
CA MET A 206 -43.90 19.50 -12.64
C MET A 206 -42.53 19.50 -11.96
N THR A 207 -42.36 18.59 -11.04
CA THR A 207 -41.04 18.39 -10.39
C THR A 207 -40.03 17.85 -11.39
N PRO A 208 -38.87 18.48 -11.55
CA PRO A 208 -37.80 17.98 -12.42
C PRO A 208 -37.37 16.55 -12.00
N GLN A 209 -37.22 15.67 -13.00
CA GLN A 209 -36.82 14.29 -12.82
C GLN A 209 -35.44 14.07 -13.47
N PRO A 210 -34.69 13.02 -13.07
CA PRO A 210 -33.45 12.65 -13.75
C PRO A 210 -33.66 12.51 -15.26
N VAL A 211 -32.71 13.02 -16.04
CA VAL A 211 -32.76 13.03 -17.51
C VAL A 211 -32.97 11.63 -18.09
N GLU A 212 -32.47 10.60 -17.42
CA GLU A 212 -32.66 9.19 -17.81
C GLU A 212 -34.12 8.71 -17.74
N ARG A 213 -34.99 9.48 -17.07
CA ARG A 213 -36.42 9.17 -16.92
C ARG A 213 -37.33 9.96 -17.85
N ILE A 214 -36.78 10.70 -18.81
CA ILE A 214 -37.56 11.43 -19.81
C ILE A 214 -38.29 10.40 -20.69
N ALA A 215 -39.63 10.48 -20.67
CA ALA A 215 -40.49 9.55 -21.42
C ALA A 215 -40.67 9.93 -22.89
N SER A 216 -40.49 11.21 -23.26
CA SER A 216 -40.69 11.72 -24.60
C SER A 216 -39.38 11.65 -25.43
N GLY A 217 -39.39 10.87 -26.49
CA GLY A 217 -38.23 10.76 -27.41
C GLY A 217 -37.79 12.09 -27.99
N GLY A 218 -38.72 12.94 -28.44
CA GLY A 218 -38.39 14.23 -28.98
C GLY A 218 -37.85 15.25 -27.94
N GLU A 219 -38.30 15.18 -26.68
CA GLU A 219 -37.72 15.99 -25.61
C GLU A 219 -36.31 15.51 -25.27
N LEU A 220 -36.13 14.21 -25.14
CA LEU A 220 -34.84 13.60 -24.87
C LEU A 220 -33.81 13.95 -25.94
N SER A 221 -34.18 13.82 -27.23
CA SER A 221 -33.30 14.18 -28.37
C SER A 221 -32.82 15.61 -28.29
N ARG A 222 -33.72 16.57 -27.99
CA ARG A 222 -33.36 18.00 -27.86
C ARG A 222 -32.46 18.27 -26.65
N VAL A 223 -32.74 17.65 -25.51
CA VAL A 223 -31.85 17.74 -24.32
C VAL A 223 -30.49 17.15 -24.64
N MET A 224 -30.45 15.97 -25.28
CA MET A 224 -29.20 15.31 -25.68
C MET A 224 -28.41 16.14 -26.70
N LEU A 225 -29.07 16.80 -27.67
CA LEU A 225 -28.39 17.71 -28.57
C LEU A 225 -27.76 18.88 -27.80
N ALA A 226 -28.51 19.53 -26.91
CA ALA A 226 -28.00 20.67 -26.13
C ALA A 226 -26.80 20.25 -25.26
N LEU A 227 -26.84 19.08 -24.61
CA LEU A 227 -25.74 18.54 -23.82
C LEU A 227 -24.53 18.20 -24.70
N LYS A 228 -24.74 17.49 -25.82
CA LYS A 228 -23.66 17.10 -26.73
C LYS A 228 -22.98 18.29 -27.37
N THR A 229 -23.74 19.34 -27.75
CA THR A 229 -23.20 20.58 -28.29
C THR A 229 -22.25 21.23 -27.29
N LEU A 230 -22.66 21.42 -26.05
CA LEU A 230 -21.83 22.03 -25.01
C LEU A 230 -20.58 21.18 -24.71
N LEU A 231 -20.72 19.88 -24.65
CA LEU A 231 -19.59 18.97 -24.43
C LEU A 231 -18.59 18.99 -25.60
N ALA A 232 -19.08 18.97 -26.84
CA ALA A 232 -18.24 18.98 -28.01
C ALA A 232 -17.37 20.24 -28.08
N GLU A 233 -17.97 21.41 -27.79
CA GLU A 233 -17.25 22.69 -27.73
C GLU A 233 -16.16 22.69 -26.65
N ARG A 234 -16.44 22.11 -25.49
CA ARG A 234 -15.52 22.08 -24.34
C ARG A 234 -14.42 21.04 -24.48
N MET A 235 -14.74 19.88 -25.02
CA MET A 235 -13.80 18.76 -25.16
C MET A 235 -12.96 18.84 -26.44
N GLN A 236 -13.23 19.79 -27.35
CA GLN A 236 -12.56 19.93 -28.62
C GLN A 236 -12.53 18.62 -29.42
N LEU A 237 -13.69 17.96 -29.50
CA LEU A 237 -13.80 16.70 -30.22
C LEU A 237 -13.46 16.88 -31.70
N PRO A 238 -12.66 15.98 -32.30
CA PRO A 238 -12.33 16.09 -33.73
C PRO A 238 -13.53 15.79 -34.62
N THR A 239 -14.41 14.88 -34.18
CA THR A 239 -15.58 14.44 -34.93
C THR A 239 -16.73 14.12 -34.00
N ILE A 240 -17.94 14.49 -34.34
CA ILE A 240 -19.19 14.06 -33.70
C ILE A 240 -20.13 13.48 -34.77
N ILE A 241 -20.82 12.39 -34.40
CA ILE A 241 -21.82 11.73 -35.25
C ILE A 241 -23.16 11.83 -34.51
N PHE A 242 -24.15 12.42 -35.19
CA PHE A 242 -25.54 12.42 -34.78
C PHE A 242 -26.31 11.41 -35.62
N ASP A 243 -27.01 10.51 -34.96
CA ASP A 243 -27.80 9.47 -35.59
C ASP A 243 -29.25 9.61 -35.13
N GLU A 244 -30.14 9.99 -36.09
CA GLU A 244 -31.58 10.21 -35.89
C GLU A 244 -31.92 11.13 -34.70
N ILE A 245 -31.10 12.12 -34.39
CA ILE A 245 -31.31 13.02 -33.24
C ILE A 245 -32.51 13.94 -33.44
N ASP A 246 -32.98 14.05 -34.68
CA ASP A 246 -34.11 14.86 -35.13
C ASP A 246 -35.49 14.14 -35.06
N THR A 247 -35.55 12.97 -34.43
CA THR A 247 -36.80 12.21 -34.25
C THR A 247 -37.82 13.00 -33.41
N GLY A 248 -39.05 13.14 -33.95
CA GLY A 248 -40.16 13.81 -33.29
C GLY A 248 -40.13 15.35 -33.34
N VAL A 249 -39.32 15.93 -34.23
CA VAL A 249 -39.30 17.38 -34.51
C VAL A 249 -39.71 17.66 -35.93
N SER A 250 -40.16 18.89 -36.20
CA SER A 250 -40.54 19.33 -37.54
C SER A 250 -40.54 20.86 -37.67
N GLY A 251 -40.63 21.36 -38.90
CA GLY A 251 -40.80 22.77 -39.22
C GLY A 251 -39.68 23.65 -38.61
N ARG A 252 -40.05 24.72 -37.95
CA ARG A 252 -39.11 25.70 -37.39
C ARG A 252 -38.13 25.10 -36.35
N ILE A 253 -38.55 24.07 -35.61
CA ILE A 253 -37.66 23.41 -34.61
C ILE A 253 -36.57 22.62 -35.34
N ALA A 254 -36.92 21.93 -36.42
CA ALA A 254 -35.97 21.23 -37.28
C ALA A 254 -34.93 22.16 -37.90
N ASP A 255 -35.35 23.35 -38.35
CA ASP A 255 -34.44 24.38 -38.88
C ASP A 255 -33.47 24.89 -37.82
N ALA A 256 -33.97 25.22 -36.62
CA ALA A 256 -33.14 25.64 -35.51
C ALA A 256 -32.14 24.54 -35.06
N MET A 257 -32.55 23.26 -35.11
CA MET A 257 -31.69 22.12 -34.88
C MET A 257 -30.58 22.03 -35.91
N GLY A 258 -30.91 22.15 -37.19
CA GLY A 258 -29.94 22.17 -38.28
C GLY A 258 -28.92 23.32 -38.15
N GLU A 259 -29.35 24.52 -37.69
CA GLU A 259 -28.46 25.64 -37.41
C GLU A 259 -27.49 25.37 -36.26
N ILE A 260 -27.95 24.74 -35.19
CA ILE A 260 -27.10 24.36 -34.07
C ILE A 260 -26.05 23.33 -34.51
N ILE A 261 -26.47 22.31 -35.29
CA ILE A 261 -25.58 21.29 -35.83
C ILE A 261 -24.56 21.91 -36.79
N ALA A 262 -25.02 22.79 -37.69
CA ALA A 262 -24.14 23.51 -38.61
C ALA A 262 -23.12 24.41 -37.89
N SER A 263 -23.51 25.07 -36.79
CA SER A 263 -22.58 25.89 -35.98
C SER A 263 -21.41 25.09 -35.40
N LEU A 264 -21.63 23.84 -35.03
CA LEU A 264 -20.57 22.94 -34.54
C LEU A 264 -19.53 22.61 -35.61
N SER A 265 -19.96 22.57 -36.91
CA SER A 265 -19.08 22.25 -38.02
C SER A 265 -18.00 23.30 -38.28
N ALA A 266 -18.10 24.47 -37.67
CA ALA A 266 -17.06 25.51 -37.72
C ALA A 266 -15.79 25.12 -36.92
N SER A 267 -15.93 24.25 -35.91
CA SER A 267 -14.83 23.87 -35.04
C SER A 267 -14.45 22.39 -35.09
N MET A 268 -15.30 21.53 -35.68
CA MET A 268 -15.09 20.09 -35.74
C MET A 268 -15.78 19.46 -36.94
N GLN A 269 -15.44 18.21 -37.25
CA GLN A 269 -16.21 17.45 -38.25
C GLN A 269 -17.53 16.98 -37.64
N VAL A 270 -18.65 17.27 -38.34
CA VAL A 270 -19.98 16.80 -37.96
C VAL A 270 -20.52 15.87 -39.05
N VAL A 271 -20.95 14.68 -38.64
CA VAL A 271 -21.69 13.74 -39.49
C VAL A 271 -23.08 13.62 -38.90
N ASP A 272 -24.11 13.93 -39.68
CA ASP A 272 -25.50 13.85 -39.24
C ASP A 272 -26.31 12.93 -40.16
N ILE A 273 -27.01 11.98 -39.57
CA ILE A 273 -27.92 11.05 -40.26
C ILE A 273 -29.32 11.52 -39.96
N THR A 274 -29.96 12.07 -40.97
CA THR A 274 -31.25 12.75 -40.83
C THR A 274 -32.24 12.36 -41.93
N HIS A 275 -33.51 12.45 -41.61
CA HIS A 275 -34.61 12.36 -42.56
C HIS A 275 -35.33 13.69 -42.77
N LEU A 276 -34.85 14.79 -42.15
CA LEU A 276 -35.46 16.08 -42.21
C LEU A 276 -34.77 17.00 -43.26
N PRO A 277 -35.49 17.51 -44.27
CA PRO A 277 -34.91 18.39 -45.30
C PRO A 277 -34.30 19.66 -44.72
N GLN A 278 -34.86 20.22 -43.64
CA GLN A 278 -34.35 21.40 -42.94
C GLN A 278 -32.94 21.17 -42.39
N VAL A 279 -32.68 19.98 -41.86
CA VAL A 279 -31.37 19.62 -41.31
C VAL A 279 -30.39 19.24 -42.43
N ALA A 280 -30.81 18.38 -43.34
CA ALA A 280 -29.99 17.94 -44.51
C ALA A 280 -29.51 19.09 -45.37
N SER A 281 -30.31 20.13 -45.53
CA SER A 281 -29.96 21.32 -46.34
C SER A 281 -28.77 22.11 -45.77
N LYS A 282 -28.53 22.08 -44.43
CA LYS A 282 -27.45 22.80 -43.75
C LYS A 282 -26.08 22.16 -43.94
N GLY A 283 -26.01 20.89 -44.37
CA GLY A 283 -24.74 20.20 -44.60
C GLY A 283 -23.95 20.73 -45.76
N THR A 284 -22.63 20.84 -45.66
CA THR A 284 -21.74 21.22 -46.76
C THR A 284 -21.53 20.09 -47.78
N ALA A 285 -21.60 18.86 -47.33
CA ALA A 285 -21.58 17.66 -48.14
C ALA A 285 -22.84 16.83 -47.89
N HIS A 286 -23.49 16.35 -48.94
CA HIS A 286 -24.69 15.53 -48.80
C HIS A 286 -24.45 14.15 -49.42
N PHE A 287 -24.75 13.11 -48.64
CA PHE A 287 -24.66 11.72 -49.05
C PHE A 287 -26.04 11.09 -48.95
N VAL A 288 -26.43 10.30 -49.93
CA VAL A 288 -27.66 9.52 -49.89
C VAL A 288 -27.32 8.03 -49.75
N VAL A 289 -28.05 7.38 -48.88
CA VAL A 289 -27.96 5.92 -48.63
C VAL A 289 -29.16 5.25 -49.29
N TYR A 290 -28.92 4.30 -50.15
CA TYR A 290 -29.98 3.54 -50.82
C TYR A 290 -29.64 2.05 -50.94
N LYS A 291 -30.68 1.23 -51.03
CA LYS A 291 -30.54 -0.22 -51.23
C LYS A 291 -30.81 -0.62 -52.65
N ARG A 292 -29.87 -1.29 -53.30
CA ARG A 292 -30.05 -1.90 -54.64
C ARG A 292 -29.62 -3.36 -54.59
N GLY A 293 -30.51 -4.28 -55.02
CA GLY A 293 -30.16 -5.70 -55.14
C GLY A 293 -29.63 -6.35 -53.88
N GLY A 294 -30.10 -5.90 -52.70
CA GLY A 294 -29.63 -6.45 -51.39
C GLY A 294 -28.33 -5.83 -50.86
N ARG A 295 -27.73 -4.86 -51.57
CA ARG A 295 -26.57 -4.09 -51.13
C ARG A 295 -27.00 -2.69 -50.71
N THR A 296 -26.26 -2.12 -49.75
CA THR A 296 -26.40 -0.72 -49.36
C THR A 296 -25.28 0.07 -50.00
N ASP A 297 -25.65 1.07 -50.78
CA ASP A 297 -24.73 1.99 -51.49
C ASP A 297 -24.84 3.37 -50.89
N ILE A 298 -23.74 4.13 -50.89
CA ILE A 298 -23.65 5.52 -50.42
C ILE A 298 -23.10 6.34 -51.56
N THR A 299 -23.80 7.39 -51.95
CA THR A 299 -23.38 8.28 -53.02
C THR A 299 -23.36 9.72 -52.54
N ARG A 300 -22.26 10.44 -52.84
CA ARG A 300 -22.17 11.88 -52.63
C ARG A 300 -22.91 12.59 -53.75
N LEU A 301 -23.76 13.53 -53.36
CA LEU A 301 -24.56 14.31 -54.30
C LEU A 301 -23.83 15.58 -54.78
N GLY A 302 -23.97 15.88 -56.07
CA GLY A 302 -23.63 17.17 -56.62
C GLY A 302 -24.71 18.23 -56.33
N ASP A 303 -24.48 19.49 -56.76
CA ASP A 303 -25.32 20.62 -56.39
C ASP A 303 -26.78 20.51 -56.86
N GLU A 304 -27.04 20.09 -58.11
CA GLU A 304 -28.38 19.91 -58.62
C GLU A 304 -29.05 18.62 -58.07
N GLU A 305 -28.25 17.59 -57.84
CA GLU A 305 -28.76 16.36 -57.22
C GLU A 305 -29.22 16.63 -55.77
N ARG A 306 -28.53 17.52 -55.05
CA ARG A 306 -28.93 17.97 -53.70
C ARG A 306 -30.29 18.67 -53.72
N VAL A 307 -30.54 19.55 -54.71
CA VAL A 307 -31.85 20.20 -54.88
C VAL A 307 -32.93 19.16 -55.08
N THR A 308 -32.67 18.18 -55.96
CA THR A 308 -33.58 17.10 -56.25
C THR A 308 -33.90 16.25 -55.04
N GLU A 309 -32.86 15.88 -54.25
CA GLU A 309 -33.06 15.04 -53.06
C GLU A 309 -33.81 15.79 -51.93
N ILE A 310 -33.46 17.08 -51.69
CA ILE A 310 -34.20 17.89 -50.71
C ILE A 310 -35.66 18.10 -51.17
N ALA A 311 -35.91 18.32 -52.47
CA ALA A 311 -37.27 18.40 -53.01
C ALA A 311 -38.06 17.08 -52.80
N LYS A 312 -37.42 15.94 -52.99
CA LYS A 312 -37.99 14.62 -52.73
C LYS A 312 -38.30 14.40 -51.25
N MET A 313 -37.41 14.83 -50.33
CA MET A 313 -37.67 14.79 -48.91
C MET A 313 -38.86 15.66 -48.48
N LEU A 314 -39.13 16.76 -49.20
CA LEU A 314 -40.25 17.68 -48.95
C LEU A 314 -41.59 17.15 -49.50
N SER A 315 -41.59 16.53 -50.67
CA SER A 315 -42.82 16.15 -51.39
C SER A 315 -43.14 14.65 -51.39
N GLY A 316 -42.22 13.81 -50.93
CA GLY A 316 -42.38 12.36 -50.99
C GLY A 316 -42.09 11.78 -52.38
N SER A 317 -43.04 11.00 -52.95
CA SER A 317 -42.81 10.26 -54.19
C SER A 317 -42.83 11.10 -55.47
N GLU A 318 -43.59 12.20 -55.50
CA GLU A 318 -43.70 13.08 -56.67
C GLU A 318 -43.03 14.42 -56.44
N ILE A 319 -42.03 14.74 -57.23
CA ILE A 319 -41.31 16.01 -57.15
C ILE A 319 -42.11 17.08 -57.90
N THR A 320 -42.63 18.06 -57.18
CA THR A 320 -43.35 19.18 -57.70
C THR A 320 -42.46 20.41 -57.91
N ASP A 321 -42.80 21.31 -58.80
CA ASP A 321 -42.06 22.55 -58.95
C ASP A 321 -42.02 23.40 -57.70
N ALA A 322 -43.07 23.36 -56.89
CA ALA A 322 -43.12 24.02 -55.59
C ALA A 322 -42.12 23.44 -54.62
N ALA A 323 -41.95 22.10 -54.58
CA ALA A 323 -40.95 21.44 -53.72
C ALA A 323 -39.52 21.76 -54.18
N VAL A 324 -39.27 21.86 -55.48
CA VAL A 324 -37.97 22.32 -56.06
C VAL A 324 -37.65 23.74 -55.65
N ALA A 325 -38.63 24.65 -55.80
CA ALA A 325 -38.45 26.01 -55.33
C ALA A 325 -38.15 26.15 -53.88
N GLN A 326 -38.87 25.39 -53.03
CA GLN A 326 -38.63 25.36 -51.58
C GLN A 326 -37.27 24.72 -51.24
N ALA A 327 -36.85 23.68 -51.97
CA ALA A 327 -35.53 23.07 -51.77
C ALA A 327 -34.39 24.07 -52.09
N ARG A 328 -34.53 24.89 -53.17
CA ARG A 328 -33.56 25.95 -53.47
C ARG A 328 -33.48 26.99 -52.35
N ILE A 329 -34.61 27.42 -51.78
CA ILE A 329 -34.65 28.36 -50.68
C ILE A 329 -33.92 27.76 -49.44
N LEU A 330 -34.18 26.49 -49.09
CA LEU A 330 -33.50 25.81 -47.98
C LEU A 330 -31.98 25.69 -48.18
N LEU A 331 -31.54 25.50 -49.41
CA LEU A 331 -30.13 25.43 -49.79
C LEU A 331 -29.45 26.80 -49.97
N GLY A 332 -30.19 27.90 -49.82
CA GLY A 332 -29.69 29.25 -50.05
C GLY A 332 -29.34 29.58 -51.51
N LYS A 333 -30.05 28.94 -52.49
CA LYS A 333 -29.85 29.05 -53.92
C LYS A 333 -31.00 29.74 -54.58
#